data_f49be845d4596e71b64ddc725fe06bc3
#
_entry.id   f49be845d4596e71b64ddc725fe06bc3
#
_cell.length_a   1.000
_cell.length_b   1.000
_cell.length_c   1.000
_cell.angle_alpha   90.00
_cell.angle_beta   90.00
_cell.angle_gamma   90.00
#
_symmetry.space_group_name_H-M   'P 1'
#
loop_
_entity.id
_entity.type
_entity.pdbx_description
1 polymer ?
#
loop_
_entity_poly.entity_id
_entity_poly.type
_entity_poly.pdbx_seq_one_letter_code
_entity_poly.pdbx_strand_id
1 'polypeptide(L)'
;MSARPALRRLALALGALALAGCAPPAVVFLSPHYSQLKVKQVALVNFQDSPTAPGSGQVAASIFEKYLLLGGYGLADRSQVQTVLDEDSAPLSGNVNLDTLHALAQKLGVDAVAMGQVTDYSDVSDRTVMEDMPLEQSSPILGHTSVSQDVNGVRVHQENDVVTGYATSTTDVPVQTTETVYAHVGLSVRLVDTQSGEVLWSGSASADGPHLNAAIEDASSKLMQAVAKRLNP
;
A
#
# COMPACT_ATOMS: atom_id res chain seq x y z
N MET A 1 43.72 17.57 -14.95
CA MET A 1 43.39 16.38 -14.14
C MET A 1 42.00 16.59 -13.61
N SER A 2 41.02 15.84 -14.13
CA SER A 2 39.58 16.12 -13.93
C SER A 2 38.94 15.08 -12.96
N ALA A 3 38.66 15.53 -11.73
CA ALA A 3 38.00 14.72 -10.69
C ALA A 3 36.45 14.91 -10.64
N ARG A 4 35.84 15.43 -11.71
CA ARG A 4 34.42 15.82 -11.73
C ARG A 4 33.37 14.71 -12.06
N PRO A 5 33.67 13.56 -12.69
CA PRO A 5 32.63 12.58 -12.98
C PRO A 5 32.29 11.64 -11.81
N ALA A 6 33.18 11.44 -10.85
CA ALA A 6 32.97 10.51 -9.73
C ALA A 6 31.98 11.06 -8.69
N LEU A 7 32.01 12.37 -8.40
CA LEU A 7 31.09 13.01 -7.46
C LEU A 7 29.64 13.04 -7.97
N ARG A 8 29.43 13.19 -9.27
CA ARG A 8 28.07 13.17 -9.86
C ARG A 8 27.40 11.78 -9.79
N ARG A 9 28.19 10.72 -9.92
CA ARG A 9 27.68 9.34 -9.81
C ARG A 9 27.36 8.96 -8.36
N LEU A 10 28.09 9.48 -7.40
CA LEU A 10 27.84 9.26 -5.98
C LEU A 10 26.57 9.99 -5.51
N ALA A 11 26.32 11.22 -5.99
CA ALA A 11 25.11 11.97 -5.65
C ALA A 11 23.84 11.36 -6.26
N LEU A 12 23.90 10.75 -7.45
CA LEU A 12 22.79 10.02 -8.07
C LEU A 12 22.50 8.69 -7.33
N ALA A 13 23.50 8.01 -6.79
CA ALA A 13 23.29 6.79 -6.03
C ALA A 13 22.70 7.03 -4.63
N LEU A 14 23.02 8.16 -3.98
CA LEU A 14 22.40 8.54 -2.69
C LEU A 14 20.94 9.01 -2.85
N GLY A 15 20.59 9.63 -3.98
CA GLY A 15 19.21 10.07 -4.26
C GLY A 15 18.23 8.92 -4.50
N ALA A 16 18.70 7.78 -5.00
CA ALA A 16 17.86 6.62 -5.27
C ALA A 16 17.49 5.81 -4.00
N LEU A 17 18.23 5.98 -2.89
CA LEU A 17 17.94 5.28 -1.62
C LEU A 17 16.82 5.96 -0.80
N ALA A 18 16.46 7.19 -1.09
CA ALA A 18 15.49 7.96 -0.30
C ALA A 18 14.02 7.72 -0.69
N LEU A 19 13.74 6.95 -1.75
CA LEU A 19 12.38 6.65 -2.24
C LEU A 19 11.86 5.28 -1.78
N ALA A 20 12.53 4.61 -0.84
CA ALA A 20 11.91 3.49 -0.13
C ALA A 20 10.81 4.06 0.77
N GLY A 21 9.61 4.19 0.23
CA GLY A 21 8.42 4.62 0.95
C GLY A 21 8.31 3.83 2.25
N CYS A 22 8.22 4.50 3.38
CA CYS A 22 7.99 3.92 4.70
C CYS A 22 6.59 3.31 4.76
N ALA A 23 6.36 2.18 4.09
CA ALA A 23 5.22 1.35 4.44
C ALA A 23 5.45 0.86 5.88
N PRO A 24 4.43 0.96 6.77
CA PRO A 24 4.58 0.51 8.15
C PRO A 24 5.02 -0.96 8.16
N PRO A 25 6.01 -1.31 8.99
CA PRO A 25 6.48 -2.69 9.08
C PRO A 25 5.37 -3.58 9.63
N ALA A 26 5.29 -4.83 9.14
CA ALA A 26 4.41 -5.82 9.73
C ALA A 26 4.78 -6.05 11.20
N VAL A 27 3.76 -6.12 12.06
CA VAL A 27 3.92 -6.39 13.49
C VAL A 27 3.54 -7.83 13.75
N VAL A 28 4.44 -8.60 14.40
CA VAL A 28 4.19 -10.00 14.72
C VAL A 28 4.57 -10.28 16.17
N PHE A 29 3.67 -10.95 16.87
CA PHE A 29 3.86 -11.51 18.21
C PHE A 29 3.91 -13.02 18.10
N LEU A 30 4.87 -13.64 18.77
CA LEU A 30 5.07 -15.08 18.82
C LEU A 30 4.88 -15.57 20.23
N SER A 31 4.10 -16.66 20.43
CA SER A 31 3.99 -17.32 21.73
C SER A 31 5.35 -17.90 22.15
N PRO A 32 5.74 -17.78 23.42
CA PRO A 32 6.94 -18.42 23.94
C PRO A 32 6.94 -19.96 23.76
N HIS A 33 5.77 -20.56 23.66
CA HIS A 33 5.60 -22.02 23.51
C HIS A 33 5.65 -22.47 22.05
N TYR A 34 5.66 -21.56 21.08
CA TYR A 34 5.62 -21.90 19.64
C TYR A 34 6.71 -22.90 19.24
N SER A 35 7.94 -22.72 19.73
CA SER A 35 9.08 -23.59 19.39
C SER A 35 8.92 -25.04 19.91
N GLN A 36 8.04 -25.26 20.87
CA GLN A 36 7.75 -26.56 21.44
C GLN A 36 6.67 -27.32 20.65
N LEU A 37 5.85 -26.59 19.90
CA LEU A 37 4.74 -27.11 19.10
C LEU A 37 5.20 -27.25 17.65
N LYS A 38 5.20 -28.50 17.17
CA LYS A 38 5.62 -28.80 15.77
C LYS A 38 4.42 -28.65 14.84
N VAL A 39 4.00 -27.41 14.57
CA VAL A 39 2.90 -27.15 13.64
C VAL A 39 3.32 -27.48 12.22
N LYS A 40 2.65 -28.43 11.60
CA LYS A 40 2.89 -28.86 10.21
C LYS A 40 1.65 -28.69 9.35
N GLN A 41 0.48 -29.09 9.85
CA GLN A 41 -0.78 -29.03 9.14
C GLN A 41 -1.65 -27.93 9.72
N VAL A 42 -2.15 -27.06 8.86
CA VAL A 42 -2.95 -25.89 9.22
C VAL A 42 -4.27 -25.93 8.46
N ALA A 43 -5.37 -25.65 9.15
CA ALA A 43 -6.63 -25.31 8.49
C ALA A 43 -6.71 -23.80 8.32
N LEU A 44 -7.10 -23.34 7.16
CA LEU A 44 -7.35 -21.92 6.89
C LEU A 44 -8.86 -21.67 6.84
N VAL A 45 -9.36 -20.86 7.77
CA VAL A 45 -10.74 -20.39 7.80
C VAL A 45 -10.83 -19.08 7.00
N ASN A 46 -11.99 -18.81 6.40
CA ASN A 46 -12.21 -17.53 5.74
C ASN A 46 -11.99 -16.37 6.74
N PHE A 47 -11.33 -15.32 6.27
CA PHE A 47 -11.16 -14.14 7.09
C PHE A 47 -12.49 -13.41 7.25
N GLN A 48 -12.61 -12.67 8.33
CA GLN A 48 -13.73 -11.76 8.52
C GLN A 48 -13.62 -10.61 7.53
N ASP A 49 -14.74 -10.27 6.90
CA ASP A 49 -14.81 -9.16 5.96
C ASP A 49 -14.51 -7.81 6.61
N SER A 50 -13.97 -6.90 5.85
CA SER A 50 -14.01 -5.49 6.20
C SER A 50 -15.48 -5.01 6.26
N PRO A 51 -15.83 -4.15 7.23
CA PRO A 51 -17.18 -3.61 7.33
C PRO A 51 -17.67 -2.90 6.07
N THR A 52 -16.75 -2.39 5.26
CA THR A 52 -17.02 -1.64 4.03
C THR A 52 -16.99 -2.49 2.76
N ALA A 53 -16.56 -3.76 2.85
CA ALA A 53 -16.31 -4.61 1.67
C ALA A 53 -16.70 -6.08 1.93
N PRO A 54 -17.99 -6.45 1.79
CA PRO A 54 -18.43 -7.83 1.87
C PRO A 54 -17.71 -8.73 0.86
N GLY A 55 -17.28 -9.92 1.29
CA GLY A 55 -16.50 -10.87 0.49
C GLY A 55 -14.99 -10.63 0.51
N SER A 56 -14.50 -9.53 1.07
CA SER A 56 -13.07 -9.21 1.16
C SER A 56 -12.28 -10.26 1.94
N GLY A 57 -12.85 -10.82 2.97
CA GLY A 57 -12.23 -11.86 3.80
C GLY A 57 -11.98 -13.16 3.04
N GLN A 58 -12.92 -13.58 2.19
CA GLN A 58 -12.75 -14.76 1.36
C GLN A 58 -11.62 -14.57 0.34
N VAL A 59 -11.56 -13.40 -0.31
CA VAL A 59 -10.50 -13.05 -1.27
C VAL A 59 -9.15 -13.02 -0.56
N ALA A 60 -9.08 -12.35 0.59
CA ALA A 60 -7.85 -12.24 1.37
C ALA A 60 -7.36 -13.63 1.85
N ALA A 61 -8.25 -14.48 2.36
CA ALA A 61 -7.89 -15.84 2.78
C ALA A 61 -7.37 -16.68 1.59
N SER A 62 -7.98 -16.56 0.40
CA SER A 62 -7.53 -17.29 -0.80
C SER A 62 -6.13 -16.87 -1.24
N ILE A 63 -5.79 -15.59 -1.13
CA ILE A 63 -4.45 -15.11 -1.44
C ILE A 63 -3.47 -15.51 -0.32
N PHE A 64 -3.88 -15.43 0.95
CA PHE A 64 -3.04 -15.76 2.10
C PHE A 64 -2.66 -17.24 2.14
N GLU A 65 -3.50 -18.14 1.61
CA GLU A 65 -3.23 -19.58 1.46
C GLU A 65 -1.87 -19.84 0.79
N LYS A 66 -1.58 -19.16 -0.32
CA LYS A 66 -0.28 -19.23 -1.00
C LYS A 66 0.90 -18.93 -0.07
N TYR A 67 0.75 -17.94 0.80
CA TYR A 67 1.82 -17.49 1.68
C TYR A 67 2.02 -18.43 2.88
N LEU A 68 0.98 -19.12 3.36
CA LEU A 68 1.13 -20.20 4.33
C LEU A 68 1.92 -21.37 3.74
N LEU A 69 1.61 -21.78 2.49
CA LEU A 69 2.37 -22.82 1.80
C LEU A 69 3.83 -22.43 1.60
N LEU A 70 4.09 -21.17 1.18
CA LEU A 70 5.46 -20.63 1.06
C LEU A 70 6.18 -20.58 2.42
N GLY A 71 5.44 -20.40 3.52
CA GLY A 71 5.94 -20.47 4.89
C GLY A 71 6.26 -21.88 5.37
N GLY A 72 6.01 -22.90 4.55
CA GLY A 72 6.32 -24.31 4.86
C GLY A 72 5.23 -25.06 5.62
N TYR A 73 4.02 -24.48 5.76
CA TYR A 73 2.89 -25.17 6.35
C TYR A 73 2.19 -26.08 5.30
N GLY A 74 1.78 -27.28 5.71
CA GLY A 74 0.80 -28.06 4.98
C GLY A 74 -0.60 -27.49 5.23
N LEU A 75 -1.48 -27.52 4.23
CA LEU A 75 -2.84 -27.00 4.39
C LEU A 75 -3.86 -28.11 4.21
N ALA A 76 -4.89 -28.10 5.06
CA ALA A 76 -6.09 -28.89 4.84
C ALA A 76 -6.91 -28.28 3.69
N ASP A 77 -7.60 -29.15 2.94
CA ASP A 77 -8.46 -28.71 1.85
C ASP A 77 -9.60 -27.81 2.38
N ARG A 78 -9.78 -26.63 1.77
CA ARG A 78 -10.76 -25.65 2.22
C ARG A 78 -12.20 -26.15 2.16
N SER A 79 -12.53 -27.04 1.22
CA SER A 79 -13.86 -27.60 1.14
C SER A 79 -14.16 -28.53 2.31
N GLN A 80 -13.14 -29.28 2.78
CA GLN A 80 -13.25 -30.12 3.98
C GLN A 80 -13.34 -29.27 5.24
N VAL A 81 -12.54 -28.21 5.35
CA VAL A 81 -12.64 -27.24 6.47
C VAL A 81 -14.05 -26.65 6.52
N GLN A 82 -14.57 -26.21 5.38
CA GLN A 82 -15.92 -25.66 5.27
C GLN A 82 -16.98 -26.68 5.74
N THR A 83 -16.88 -27.93 5.29
CA THR A 83 -17.82 -28.99 5.68
C THR A 83 -17.83 -29.21 7.20
N VAL A 84 -16.66 -29.22 7.84
CA VAL A 84 -16.57 -29.37 9.31
C VAL A 84 -17.19 -28.17 10.03
N LEU A 85 -16.96 -26.95 9.55
CA LEU A 85 -17.54 -25.73 10.12
C LEU A 85 -19.07 -25.74 10.00
N ASP A 86 -19.60 -26.15 8.84
CA ASP A 86 -21.05 -26.25 8.60
C ASP A 86 -21.71 -27.28 9.51
N GLU A 87 -21.08 -28.47 9.68
CA GLU A 87 -21.57 -29.53 10.57
C GLU A 87 -21.63 -29.08 12.03
N ASP A 88 -20.66 -28.30 12.48
CA ASP A 88 -20.60 -27.77 13.84
C ASP A 88 -21.42 -26.49 14.03
N SER A 89 -22.13 -26.01 12.98
CA SER A 89 -22.83 -24.71 12.97
C SER A 89 -21.91 -23.55 13.41
N ALA A 90 -20.63 -23.67 13.11
CA ALA A 90 -19.60 -22.70 13.46
C ALA A 90 -19.59 -21.54 12.46
N PRO A 91 -19.12 -20.35 12.87
CA PRO A 91 -18.98 -19.24 11.93
C PRO A 91 -17.97 -19.59 10.84
N LEU A 92 -18.34 -19.34 9.58
CA LEU A 92 -17.52 -19.63 8.39
C LEU A 92 -16.35 -18.67 8.24
N SER A 93 -16.28 -17.64 9.06
CA SER A 93 -15.21 -16.62 9.05
C SER A 93 -14.98 -16.06 10.46
N GLY A 94 -13.79 -15.54 10.67
CA GLY A 94 -13.42 -14.87 11.92
C GLY A 94 -13.04 -15.84 13.04
N ASN A 95 -13.67 -15.73 14.20
CA ASN A 95 -13.29 -16.47 15.40
C ASN A 95 -14.01 -17.83 15.50
N VAL A 96 -13.24 -18.88 15.70
CA VAL A 96 -13.71 -20.23 15.92
C VAL A 96 -13.56 -20.56 17.42
N ASN A 97 -14.53 -21.26 18.00
CA ASN A 97 -14.49 -21.68 19.40
C ASN A 97 -13.61 -22.94 19.59
N LEU A 98 -13.29 -23.29 20.84
CA LEU A 98 -12.40 -24.41 21.16
C LEU A 98 -12.97 -25.76 20.71
N ASP A 99 -14.28 -25.95 20.82
CA ASP A 99 -14.90 -27.21 20.41
C ASP A 99 -14.77 -27.46 18.92
N THR A 100 -14.96 -26.40 18.12
CA THR A 100 -14.75 -26.47 16.67
C THR A 100 -13.26 -26.64 16.32
N LEU A 101 -12.32 -26.05 17.07
CA LEU A 101 -10.89 -26.31 16.90
C LEU A 101 -10.58 -27.79 17.10
N HIS A 102 -11.14 -28.43 18.17
CA HIS A 102 -10.99 -29.84 18.41
C HIS A 102 -11.62 -30.69 17.28
N ALA A 103 -12.80 -30.30 16.78
CA ALA A 103 -13.45 -31.02 15.68
C ALA A 103 -12.57 -30.95 14.38
N LEU A 104 -11.99 -29.82 14.07
CA LEU A 104 -11.05 -29.67 12.94
C LEU A 104 -9.81 -30.54 13.12
N ALA A 105 -9.25 -30.60 14.36
CA ALA A 105 -8.13 -31.48 14.67
C ALA A 105 -8.46 -32.94 14.45
N GLN A 106 -9.61 -33.38 14.98
CA GLN A 106 -10.03 -34.80 14.92
C GLN A 106 -10.40 -35.23 13.49
N LYS A 107 -11.13 -34.40 12.74
CA LYS A 107 -11.64 -34.77 11.42
C LYS A 107 -10.60 -34.60 10.32
N LEU A 108 -9.74 -33.57 10.40
CA LEU A 108 -8.79 -33.20 9.34
C LEU A 108 -7.33 -33.46 9.74
N GLY A 109 -7.01 -33.76 10.98
CA GLY A 109 -5.64 -33.98 11.43
C GLY A 109 -4.79 -32.73 11.44
N VAL A 110 -5.39 -31.55 11.63
CA VAL A 110 -4.67 -30.27 11.64
C VAL A 110 -4.16 -29.93 13.04
N ASP A 111 -2.95 -29.39 13.09
CA ASP A 111 -2.29 -28.99 14.34
C ASP A 111 -2.76 -27.59 14.80
N ALA A 112 -3.05 -26.72 13.83
CA ALA A 112 -3.44 -25.35 14.11
C ALA A 112 -4.45 -24.82 13.09
N VAL A 113 -5.13 -23.74 13.45
CA VAL A 113 -6.09 -23.04 12.58
C VAL A 113 -5.60 -21.61 12.36
N ALA A 114 -5.44 -21.21 11.11
CA ALA A 114 -5.21 -19.83 10.71
C ALA A 114 -6.55 -19.14 10.52
N MET A 115 -6.75 -18.02 11.21
CA MET A 115 -7.93 -17.18 11.10
C MET A 115 -7.53 -15.70 11.12
N GLY A 116 -8.33 -14.86 10.49
CA GLY A 116 -7.99 -13.45 10.37
C GLY A 116 -9.17 -12.58 10.02
N GLN A 117 -8.87 -11.30 9.83
CA GLN A 117 -9.82 -10.30 9.37
C GLN A 117 -9.15 -9.30 8.45
N VAL A 118 -9.93 -8.75 7.55
CA VAL A 118 -9.57 -7.57 6.78
C VAL A 118 -9.93 -6.35 7.60
N THR A 119 -8.91 -5.62 8.07
CA THR A 119 -9.08 -4.49 8.99
C THR A 119 -9.33 -3.18 8.25
N ASP A 120 -8.80 -3.08 7.05
CA ASP A 120 -8.99 -1.94 6.16
C ASP A 120 -9.06 -2.42 4.71
N TYR A 121 -9.86 -1.73 3.89
CA TYR A 121 -10.09 -2.14 2.51
C TYR A 121 -10.60 -0.95 1.70
N SER A 122 -9.77 -0.40 0.85
CA SER A 122 -10.16 0.64 -0.10
C SER A 122 -9.65 0.32 -1.49
N ASP A 123 -10.51 0.51 -2.50
CA ASP A 123 -10.14 0.31 -3.90
C ASP A 123 -9.45 1.53 -4.48
N VAL A 124 -8.87 1.37 -5.65
CA VAL A 124 -8.31 2.47 -6.43
C VAL A 124 -9.40 3.51 -6.68
N SER A 125 -9.07 4.75 -6.43
CA SER A 125 -9.97 5.87 -6.69
C SER A 125 -9.19 7.05 -7.25
N ASP A 126 -9.85 7.84 -8.07
CA ASP A 126 -9.31 9.10 -8.55
C ASP A 126 -9.82 10.24 -7.67
N ARG A 127 -8.91 11.05 -7.18
CA ARG A 127 -9.21 12.23 -6.38
C ARG A 127 -8.80 13.49 -7.14
N THR A 128 -9.73 14.42 -7.26
CA THR A 128 -9.40 15.75 -7.77
C THR A 128 -8.75 16.58 -6.67
N VAL A 129 -7.56 17.08 -6.94
CA VAL A 129 -6.81 17.99 -6.07
C VAL A 129 -6.59 19.31 -6.79
N MET A 130 -6.50 20.39 -6.03
CA MET A 130 -6.08 21.70 -6.54
C MET A 130 -4.59 21.82 -6.27
N GLU A 131 -3.83 22.03 -7.34
CA GLU A 131 -2.38 22.22 -7.28
C GLU A 131 -2.04 23.59 -7.82
N ASP A 132 -1.23 24.35 -7.08
CA ASP A 132 -0.76 25.65 -7.56
C ASP A 132 0.36 25.43 -8.55
N MET A 133 0.09 25.73 -9.82
CA MET A 133 1.09 25.66 -10.89
C MET A 133 1.64 27.05 -11.21
N PRO A 134 2.96 27.22 -11.28
CA PRO A 134 3.56 28.49 -11.68
C PRO A 134 3.28 28.76 -13.15
N LEU A 135 2.56 29.84 -13.41
CA LEU A 135 2.35 30.38 -14.77
C LEU A 135 3.31 31.51 -15.02
N GLU A 136 4.23 31.30 -15.96
CA GLU A 136 5.10 32.37 -16.43
C GLU A 136 4.36 33.22 -17.46
N GLN A 137 4.17 34.50 -17.14
CA GLN A 137 3.60 35.48 -18.03
C GLN A 137 4.67 36.46 -18.46
N SER A 138 4.84 36.58 -19.76
CA SER A 138 5.77 37.55 -20.37
C SER A 138 4.98 38.74 -20.86
N SER A 139 5.31 39.92 -20.34
CA SER A 139 4.71 41.20 -20.75
C SER A 139 5.76 42.09 -21.44
N PRO A 140 5.44 42.71 -22.57
CA PRO A 140 6.38 43.61 -23.24
C PRO A 140 6.62 44.87 -22.40
N ILE A 141 7.86 45.26 -22.29
CA ILE A 141 8.26 46.56 -21.73
C ILE A 141 8.27 47.56 -22.87
N LEU A 142 7.38 48.52 -22.77
CA LEU A 142 7.28 49.59 -23.77
C LEU A 142 8.22 50.74 -23.40
N GLY A 143 9.09 51.12 -24.33
CA GLY A 143 9.87 52.33 -24.26
C GLY A 143 9.28 53.38 -25.20
N HIS A 144 9.32 54.66 -24.83
CA HIS A 144 8.85 55.76 -25.64
C HIS A 144 10.02 56.32 -26.42
N THR A 145 9.93 56.38 -27.76
CA THR A 145 10.85 57.10 -28.61
C THR A 145 10.12 58.31 -29.26
N SER A 146 10.65 59.48 -29.06
CA SER A 146 10.13 60.65 -29.70
C SER A 146 11.01 61.00 -30.92
N VAL A 147 10.38 61.13 -32.05
CA VAL A 147 11.04 61.64 -33.27
C VAL A 147 10.47 63.03 -33.59
N SER A 148 11.37 64.05 -33.69
CA SER A 148 10.98 65.38 -34.11
C SER A 148 11.44 65.61 -35.56
N GLN A 149 10.51 65.88 -36.45
CA GLN A 149 10.77 66.23 -37.82
C GLN A 149 10.25 67.63 -38.12
N ASP A 150 11.08 68.46 -38.79
CA ASP A 150 10.66 69.76 -39.34
C ASP A 150 10.11 69.54 -40.76
N VAL A 151 8.81 69.71 -40.92
CA VAL A 151 8.12 69.58 -42.20
C VAL A 151 7.53 70.96 -42.52
N ASN A 152 8.07 71.63 -43.52
CA ASN A 152 7.62 72.93 -43.99
C ASN A 152 7.57 74.03 -42.90
N GLY A 153 8.54 74.04 -41.96
CA GLY A 153 8.61 75.02 -40.87
C GLY A 153 7.69 74.67 -39.66
N VAL A 154 7.05 73.53 -39.68
CA VAL A 154 6.26 73.07 -38.59
C VAL A 154 6.99 71.87 -37.95
N ARG A 155 7.27 71.95 -36.63
CA ARG A 155 7.90 70.89 -35.89
C ARG A 155 6.83 69.88 -35.45
N VAL A 156 6.87 68.68 -36.05
CA VAL A 156 5.97 67.60 -35.71
C VAL A 156 6.70 66.65 -34.71
N HIS A 157 6.11 66.50 -33.53
CA HIS A 157 6.55 65.46 -32.54
C HIS A 157 5.73 64.24 -32.74
N GLN A 158 6.38 63.10 -32.99
CA GLN A 158 5.72 61.79 -33.04
C GLN A 158 6.29 60.91 -31.90
N GLU A 159 5.47 60.54 -30.99
CA GLU A 159 5.81 59.57 -29.99
C GLU A 159 5.39 58.18 -30.46
N ASN A 160 6.32 57.25 -30.44
CA ASN A 160 6.07 55.86 -30.78
C ASN A 160 6.48 54.98 -29.63
N ASP A 161 5.60 54.04 -29.28
CA ASP A 161 5.91 52.99 -28.33
C ASP A 161 6.72 51.91 -29.03
N VAL A 162 7.87 51.61 -28.48
CA VAL A 162 8.77 50.55 -28.98
C VAL A 162 8.98 49.54 -27.88
N VAL A 163 8.83 48.26 -28.20
CA VAL A 163 9.13 47.17 -27.23
C VAL A 163 10.64 47.15 -26.99
N THR A 164 11.06 47.50 -25.79
CA THR A 164 12.46 47.54 -25.37
C THR A 164 12.94 46.28 -24.70
N GLY A 165 12.01 45.40 -24.27
CA GLY A 165 12.28 44.13 -23.60
C GLY A 165 11.01 43.44 -23.22
N TYR A 166 11.17 42.33 -22.50
CA TYR A 166 10.06 41.60 -21.89
C TYR A 166 10.32 41.41 -20.39
N ALA A 167 9.31 41.67 -19.56
CA ALA A 167 9.32 41.33 -18.15
C ALA A 167 8.60 40.01 -17.97
N THR A 168 9.25 39.05 -17.30
CA THR A 168 8.63 37.80 -16.95
C THR A 168 8.16 37.88 -15.49
N SER A 169 6.88 37.60 -15.27
CA SER A 169 6.31 37.44 -13.91
C SER A 169 5.77 36.05 -13.78
N THR A 170 6.01 35.44 -12.62
CA THR A 170 5.47 34.13 -12.26
C THR A 170 4.31 34.35 -11.31
N THR A 171 3.16 33.75 -11.61
CA THR A 171 1.97 33.80 -10.77
C THR A 171 1.49 32.35 -10.58
N ASP A 172 1.29 31.93 -9.33
CA ASP A 172 0.73 30.62 -9.03
C ASP A 172 -0.77 30.64 -9.32
N VAL A 173 -1.20 29.73 -10.18
CA VAL A 173 -2.60 29.56 -10.58
C VAL A 173 -3.08 28.20 -10.13
N PRO A 174 -4.20 28.11 -9.36
CA PRO A 174 -4.75 26.86 -8.96
C PRO A 174 -5.31 26.09 -10.18
N VAL A 175 -4.78 24.90 -10.42
CA VAL A 175 -5.19 24.02 -11.51
C VAL A 175 -5.76 22.74 -10.90
N GLN A 176 -6.87 22.28 -11.44
CA GLN A 176 -7.41 20.97 -11.08
C GLN A 176 -6.56 19.87 -11.71
N THR A 177 -5.97 19.03 -10.86
CA THR A 177 -5.28 17.81 -11.27
C THR A 177 -5.97 16.59 -10.71
N THR A 178 -5.83 15.45 -11.38
CA THR A 178 -6.37 14.18 -10.91
C THR A 178 -5.22 13.36 -10.36
N GLU A 179 -5.33 12.98 -9.09
CA GLU A 179 -4.40 12.09 -8.41
C GLU A 179 -5.05 10.72 -8.24
N THR A 180 -4.35 9.67 -8.68
CA THR A 180 -4.81 8.30 -8.45
C THR A 180 -4.38 7.85 -7.05
N VAL A 181 -5.36 7.54 -6.20
CA VAL A 181 -5.15 6.93 -4.88
C VAL A 181 -5.12 5.42 -5.06
N TYR A 182 -4.02 4.80 -4.68
CA TYR A 182 -3.84 3.36 -4.76
C TYR A 182 -4.79 2.60 -3.84
N ALA A 183 -5.07 1.34 -4.19
CA ALA A 183 -5.79 0.44 -3.31
C ALA A 183 -5.01 0.20 -2.02
N HIS A 184 -5.71 0.19 -0.88
CA HIS A 184 -5.14 -0.07 0.44
C HIS A 184 -5.82 -1.25 1.11
N VAL A 185 -5.02 -2.15 1.73
CA VAL A 185 -5.52 -3.29 2.49
C VAL A 185 -4.77 -3.44 3.79
N GLY A 186 -5.52 -3.61 4.88
CA GLY A 186 -5.03 -4.04 6.19
C GLY A 186 -5.46 -5.48 6.49
N LEU A 187 -4.54 -6.29 6.96
CA LEU A 187 -4.78 -7.68 7.39
C LEU A 187 -4.34 -7.88 8.83
N SER A 188 -5.17 -8.59 9.60
CA SER A 188 -4.79 -9.12 10.91
C SER A 188 -5.03 -10.62 10.91
N VAL A 189 -3.99 -11.40 11.20
CA VAL A 189 -4.03 -12.87 11.15
C VAL A 189 -3.45 -13.44 12.42
N ARG A 190 -4.03 -14.54 12.88
CA ARG A 190 -3.53 -15.33 14.00
C ARG A 190 -3.55 -16.81 13.67
N LEU A 191 -2.59 -17.53 14.22
CA LEU A 191 -2.52 -18.99 14.21
C LEU A 191 -2.83 -19.49 15.61
N VAL A 192 -3.79 -20.40 15.74
CA VAL A 192 -4.26 -20.91 17.01
C VAL A 192 -4.08 -22.44 17.06
N ASP A 193 -3.49 -22.93 18.14
CA ASP A 193 -3.34 -24.36 18.38
C ASP A 193 -4.70 -25.03 18.56
N THR A 194 -4.89 -26.17 17.91
CA THR A 194 -6.19 -26.88 17.95
C THR A 194 -6.44 -27.64 19.26
N GLN A 195 -5.41 -27.93 20.04
CA GLN A 195 -5.53 -28.70 21.28
C GLN A 195 -5.76 -27.78 22.47
N SER A 196 -4.99 -26.74 22.59
CA SER A 196 -5.02 -25.81 23.72
C SER A 196 -5.88 -24.57 23.50
N GLY A 197 -6.14 -24.21 22.26
CA GLY A 197 -6.71 -22.91 21.88
C GLY A 197 -5.74 -21.74 22.08
N GLU A 198 -4.45 -22.01 22.34
CA GLU A 198 -3.44 -20.97 22.51
C GLU A 198 -3.13 -20.30 21.17
N VAL A 199 -2.99 -18.96 21.18
CA VAL A 199 -2.53 -18.22 20.01
C VAL A 199 -1.02 -18.41 19.84
N LEU A 200 -0.63 -19.14 18.83
CA LEU A 200 0.77 -19.47 18.52
C LEU A 200 1.53 -18.29 17.98
N TRP A 201 0.93 -17.58 17.07
CA TRP A 201 1.38 -16.26 16.64
C TRP A 201 0.19 -15.40 16.20
N SER A 202 0.37 -14.11 16.29
CA SER A 202 -0.56 -13.11 15.79
C SER A 202 0.22 -11.98 15.16
N GLY A 203 -0.29 -11.45 14.04
CA GLY A 203 0.35 -10.33 13.40
C GLY A 203 -0.59 -9.55 12.51
N SER A 204 -0.15 -8.34 12.19
CA SER A 204 -0.85 -7.45 11.26
C SER A 204 0.12 -6.81 10.28
N ALA A 205 -0.39 -6.56 9.08
CA ALA A 205 0.32 -5.84 8.04
C ALA A 205 -0.67 -5.06 7.19
N SER A 206 -0.20 -3.96 6.61
CA SER A 206 -0.95 -3.23 5.60
C SER A 206 -0.07 -2.96 4.38
N ALA A 207 -0.71 -2.76 3.25
CA ALA A 207 -0.04 -2.46 2.00
C ALA A 207 -0.93 -1.66 1.05
N ASP A 208 -0.27 -0.87 0.21
CA ASP A 208 -0.87 -0.20 -0.92
C ASP A 208 -0.48 -0.93 -2.21
N GLY A 209 -1.35 -0.88 -3.21
CA GLY A 209 -1.07 -1.52 -4.50
C GLY A 209 -1.84 -0.90 -5.65
N PRO A 210 -1.42 -1.16 -6.90
CA PRO A 210 -2.11 -0.66 -8.08
C PRO A 210 -3.54 -1.21 -8.24
N HIS A 211 -3.86 -2.28 -7.52
CA HIS A 211 -5.19 -2.88 -7.40
C HIS A 211 -5.24 -3.72 -6.11
N LEU A 212 -6.45 -4.04 -5.64
CA LEU A 212 -6.69 -4.73 -4.36
C LEU A 212 -5.92 -6.05 -4.20
N ASN A 213 -5.89 -6.90 -5.22
CA ASN A 213 -5.17 -8.18 -5.13
C ASN A 213 -3.67 -7.97 -4.90
N ALA A 214 -3.06 -6.98 -5.54
CA ALA A 214 -1.65 -6.65 -5.32
C ALA A 214 -1.40 -6.14 -3.89
N ALA A 215 -2.30 -5.33 -3.36
CA ALA A 215 -2.22 -4.86 -1.97
C ALA A 215 -2.35 -6.03 -0.97
N ILE A 216 -3.31 -6.97 -1.20
CA ILE A 216 -3.46 -8.16 -0.37
C ILE A 216 -2.21 -9.06 -0.44
N GLU A 217 -1.66 -9.26 -1.64
CA GLU A 217 -0.44 -10.04 -1.82
C GLU A 217 0.75 -9.43 -1.07
N ASP A 218 0.94 -8.13 -1.18
CA ASP A 218 2.03 -7.44 -0.49
C ASP A 218 1.86 -7.46 1.03
N ALA A 219 0.65 -7.20 1.55
CA ALA A 219 0.34 -7.31 2.97
C ALA A 219 0.59 -8.74 3.51
N SER A 220 0.14 -9.77 2.77
CA SER A 220 0.33 -11.17 3.12
C SER A 220 1.81 -11.56 3.12
N SER A 221 2.56 -11.12 2.11
CA SER A 221 3.99 -11.34 1.98
C SER A 221 4.77 -10.71 3.15
N LYS A 222 4.49 -9.44 3.44
CA LYS A 222 5.09 -8.71 4.57
C LYS A 222 4.84 -9.41 5.90
N LEU A 223 3.59 -9.85 6.12
CA LEU A 223 3.21 -10.54 7.34
C LEU A 223 4.00 -11.86 7.49
N MET A 224 4.01 -12.71 6.45
CA MET A 224 4.69 -14.01 6.51
C MET A 224 6.21 -13.88 6.58
N GLN A 225 6.80 -12.87 5.94
CA GLN A 225 8.23 -12.56 6.11
C GLN A 225 8.56 -12.14 7.55
N ALA A 226 7.69 -11.35 8.18
CA ALA A 226 7.87 -10.96 9.57
C ALA A 226 7.72 -12.16 10.53
N VAL A 227 6.79 -13.09 10.26
CA VAL A 227 6.65 -14.37 10.99
C VAL A 227 7.93 -15.20 10.81
N ALA A 228 8.39 -15.42 9.57
CA ALA A 228 9.59 -16.20 9.29
C ALA A 228 10.84 -15.63 9.98
N LYS A 229 11.00 -14.31 9.98
CA LYS A 229 12.10 -13.63 10.70
C LYS A 229 12.06 -13.83 12.20
N ARG A 230 10.87 -13.98 12.80
CA ARG A 230 10.72 -14.25 14.24
C ARG A 230 10.96 -15.71 14.59
N LEU A 231 10.66 -16.61 13.65
CA LEU A 231 10.87 -18.06 13.82
C LEU A 231 12.32 -18.47 13.62
N ASN A 232 13.06 -17.75 12.78
CA ASN A 232 14.49 -18.01 12.48
C ASN A 232 15.29 -16.72 12.74
N PRO A 233 15.51 -16.35 14.02
CA PRO A 233 16.17 -15.11 14.39
C PRO A 233 17.66 -15.05 14.03
#